data_9798bfe9a40ea2cc5012190a1dc615db
#
_entry.id   9798bfe9a40ea2cc5012190a1dc615db
#
_cell.length_a   1.000
_cell.length_b   1.000
_cell.length_c   1.000
_cell.angle_alpha   90.00
_cell.angle_beta   90.00
_cell.angle_gamma   90.00
#
_symmetry.space_group_name_H-M   'P 1'
#
loop_
_entity.id
_entity.type
_entity.pdbx_description
1 polymer ?
#
loop_
_entity_poly.entity_id
_entity_poly.type
_entity_poly.pdbx_seq_one_letter_code
_entity_poly.pdbx_strand_id
1 'polypeptide(L)'
;DILWTVKDKKNNITFHVLDNTFYGVESVTNMLLDDYDDCVFAAYADKLPSNILSYEITENDQTHLTNVEIVADYTNETELNACLCALQDVYTFYEEKGFDDLVIGYTLHYQPPENNMDAEPDTEGKEYTGILSDIPTLSEFK
;
A
#
# COMPACT_ATOMS: atom_id res chain seq x y z
N ASP A 1 4.29 -26.38 -2.35
CA ASP A 1 3.81 -25.16 -1.68
C ASP A 1 2.45 -25.40 -1.07
N ILE A 2 2.28 -24.96 0.15
CA ILE A 2 1.01 -25.12 0.87
C ILE A 2 0.44 -23.76 1.17
N LEU A 3 -0.80 -23.54 0.76
CA LEU A 3 -1.52 -22.29 1.05
C LEU A 3 -2.56 -22.57 2.14
N TRP A 4 -2.44 -21.83 3.23
CA TRP A 4 -3.35 -21.97 4.36
C TRP A 4 -4.22 -20.75 4.47
N THR A 5 -5.50 -20.96 4.78
CA THR A 5 -6.41 -19.87 5.11
C THR A 5 -6.52 -19.82 6.63
N VAL A 6 -6.21 -18.65 7.19
CA VAL A 6 -6.11 -18.46 8.64
C VAL A 6 -7.05 -17.36 9.06
N LYS A 7 -7.64 -17.48 10.23
CA LYS A 7 -8.53 -16.46 10.77
C LYS A 7 -7.98 -15.88 12.06
N ASP A 8 -7.82 -14.57 12.09
CA ASP A 8 -7.55 -13.83 13.31
C ASP A 8 -8.89 -13.59 14.00
N LYS A 9 -9.19 -14.37 15.01
CA LYS A 9 -10.49 -14.32 15.67
C LYS A 9 -10.71 -13.04 16.47
N LYS A 10 -9.62 -12.46 16.97
CA LYS A 10 -9.71 -11.22 17.75
C LYS A 10 -10.21 -10.07 16.90
N ASN A 11 -9.68 -9.95 15.69
CA ASN A 11 -10.01 -8.87 14.79
C ASN A 11 -10.96 -9.27 13.66
N ASN A 12 -11.35 -10.54 13.62
CA ASN A 12 -12.23 -11.08 12.58
C ASN A 12 -11.68 -10.87 11.17
N ILE A 13 -10.38 -11.15 11.00
CA ILE A 13 -9.70 -11.01 9.72
C ILE A 13 -9.32 -12.39 9.21
N THR A 14 -9.73 -12.70 7.99
CA THR A 14 -9.31 -13.92 7.30
C THR A 14 -8.17 -13.57 6.35
N PHE A 15 -7.07 -14.29 6.44
CA PHE A 15 -5.91 -14.04 5.61
C PHE A 15 -5.27 -15.35 5.19
N HIS A 16 -4.23 -15.28 4.37
CA HIS A 16 -3.58 -16.44 3.80
C HIS A 16 -2.12 -16.50 4.22
N VAL A 17 -1.63 -17.72 4.44
CA VAL A 17 -0.21 -17.97 4.67
C VAL A 17 0.25 -18.98 3.62
N LEU A 18 1.28 -18.61 2.88
CA LEU A 18 1.87 -19.48 1.87
C LEU A 18 3.18 -20.02 2.42
N ASP A 19 3.26 -21.34 2.52
CA ASP A 19 4.48 -22.02 2.92
C ASP A 19 5.23 -22.42 1.67
N ASN A 20 6.32 -21.73 1.40
CA ASN A 20 7.12 -21.92 0.21
C ASN A 20 8.50 -22.45 0.64
N THR A 21 8.72 -23.75 0.48
CA THR A 21 9.95 -24.40 0.89
C THR A 21 10.85 -24.63 -0.31
N PHE A 22 12.09 -24.13 -0.22
CA PHE A 22 13.09 -24.31 -1.27
C PHE A 22 14.15 -25.31 -0.80
N TYR A 23 14.52 -26.22 -1.70
CA TYR A 23 15.60 -27.18 -1.47
C TYR A 23 16.79 -26.78 -2.32
N GLY A 24 17.81 -26.20 -1.71
CA GLY A 24 19.06 -25.89 -2.40
C GLY A 24 20.01 -27.06 -2.34
N VAL A 25 21.16 -26.89 -3.00
CA VAL A 25 22.17 -27.95 -3.05
C VAL A 25 22.71 -28.28 -1.67
N GLU A 26 22.83 -27.29 -0.82
CA GLU A 26 23.41 -27.44 0.50
C GLU A 26 22.46 -27.07 1.64
N SER A 27 21.24 -26.67 1.36
CA SER A 27 20.34 -26.22 2.41
C SER A 27 18.87 -26.35 2.01
N VAL A 28 18.03 -26.36 3.03
CA VAL A 28 16.59 -26.24 2.87
C VAL A 28 16.20 -24.88 3.44
N THR A 29 15.51 -24.07 2.64
CA THR A 29 15.06 -22.76 3.06
C THR A 29 13.54 -22.74 3.07
N ASN A 30 12.96 -22.44 4.22
CA ASN A 30 11.53 -22.26 4.38
C ASN A 30 11.22 -20.77 4.34
N MET A 31 10.26 -20.39 3.53
CA MET A 31 9.78 -19.02 3.46
C MET A 31 8.29 -19.01 3.68
N LEU A 32 7.84 -18.29 4.71
CA LEU A 32 6.44 -18.09 4.96
C LEU A 32 6.06 -16.68 4.50
N LEU A 33 5.10 -16.61 3.60
CA LEU A 33 4.57 -15.36 3.10
C LEU A 33 3.12 -15.27 3.55
N ASP A 34 2.69 -14.09 3.97
CA ASP A 34 1.30 -13.90 4.35
C ASP A 34 0.78 -12.58 3.81
N ASP A 35 -0.54 -12.48 3.73
CA ASP A 35 -1.22 -11.27 3.29
C ASP A 35 -2.04 -10.65 4.43
N TYR A 36 -1.61 -10.84 5.66
CA TYR A 36 -2.37 -10.35 6.82
C TYR A 36 -2.61 -8.84 6.74
N ASP A 37 -1.54 -8.06 6.51
CA ASP A 37 -1.67 -6.61 6.45
C ASP A 37 -2.60 -6.18 5.32
N ASP A 38 -2.48 -6.81 4.16
CA ASP A 38 -3.34 -6.50 3.02
C ASP A 38 -4.79 -6.86 3.31
N CYS A 39 -5.04 -7.98 3.97
CA CYS A 39 -6.39 -8.38 4.33
C CYS A 39 -7.00 -7.48 5.39
N VAL A 40 -6.20 -7.03 6.37
CA VAL A 40 -6.64 -6.04 7.35
C VAL A 40 -7.06 -4.76 6.65
N PHE A 41 -6.22 -4.27 5.73
CA PHE A 41 -6.55 -3.06 5.00
C PHE A 41 -7.83 -3.24 4.21
N ALA A 42 -7.96 -4.33 3.47
CA ALA A 42 -9.13 -4.59 2.63
C ALA A 42 -10.42 -4.67 3.44
N ALA A 43 -10.33 -5.19 4.67
CA ALA A 43 -11.51 -5.34 5.52
C ALA A 43 -12.15 -4.01 5.91
N TYR A 44 -11.37 -2.94 5.95
CA TYR A 44 -11.86 -1.63 6.35
C TYR A 44 -11.78 -0.58 5.24
N ALA A 45 -11.38 -0.98 4.03
CA ALA A 45 -11.14 -0.02 2.96
C ALA A 45 -12.39 0.75 2.57
N ASP A 46 -13.57 0.13 2.66
CA ASP A 46 -14.83 0.77 2.32
C ASP A 46 -15.23 1.88 3.29
N LYS A 47 -14.56 1.97 4.43
CA LYS A 47 -14.81 3.02 5.43
C LYS A 47 -13.84 4.18 5.32
N LEU A 48 -12.91 4.12 4.37
CA LEU A 48 -11.91 5.16 4.20
C LEU A 48 -12.37 6.18 3.16
N PRO A 49 -11.94 7.45 3.30
CA PRO A 49 -12.23 8.44 2.26
C PRO A 49 -11.51 8.07 0.96
N SER A 50 -12.20 8.20 -0.17
CA SER A 50 -11.68 7.81 -1.46
C SER A 50 -11.68 8.94 -2.49
N ASN A 51 -11.83 10.19 -2.04
CA ASN A 51 -11.88 11.32 -2.97
C ASN A 51 -10.48 11.77 -3.42
N ILE A 52 -9.43 11.45 -2.66
CA ILE A 52 -8.06 11.81 -2.99
C ILE A 52 -7.25 10.55 -3.32
N LEU A 53 -7.42 9.50 -2.52
CA LEU A 53 -6.70 8.25 -2.68
C LEU A 53 -7.58 7.18 -3.31
N SER A 54 -6.97 6.33 -4.13
CA SER A 54 -7.62 5.13 -4.66
C SER A 54 -6.92 3.91 -4.09
N TYR A 55 -7.66 2.82 -3.96
CA TYR A 55 -7.14 1.59 -3.38
C TYR A 55 -7.29 0.46 -4.39
N GLU A 56 -6.17 -0.13 -4.78
CA GLU A 56 -6.17 -1.28 -5.67
C GLU A 56 -5.97 -2.54 -4.84
N ILE A 57 -6.99 -3.40 -4.83
CA ILE A 57 -6.97 -4.64 -4.09
C ILE A 57 -7.04 -5.77 -5.12
N THR A 58 -5.98 -6.54 -5.21
CA THR A 58 -5.87 -7.61 -6.19
C THR A 58 -5.47 -8.90 -5.51
N GLU A 59 -5.65 -10.01 -6.23
CA GLU A 59 -5.18 -11.31 -5.79
C GLU A 59 -4.11 -11.77 -6.76
N ASN A 60 -2.98 -12.20 -6.23
CA ASN A 60 -1.89 -12.69 -7.07
C ASN A 60 -2.27 -14.06 -7.65
N ASP A 61 -2.17 -14.19 -8.97
CA ASP A 61 -2.61 -15.42 -9.65
C ASP A 61 -1.77 -16.64 -9.28
N GLN A 62 -0.54 -16.45 -8.89
CA GLN A 62 0.36 -17.55 -8.58
C GLN A 62 0.34 -17.93 -7.11
N THR A 63 0.31 -16.96 -6.23
CA THR A 63 0.36 -17.20 -4.78
C THR A 63 -1.01 -17.22 -4.13
N HIS A 64 -2.02 -16.65 -4.79
CA HIS A 64 -3.38 -16.46 -4.25
C HIS A 64 -3.41 -15.53 -3.03
N LEU A 65 -2.34 -14.77 -2.81
CA LEU A 65 -2.31 -13.80 -1.74
C LEU A 65 -2.95 -12.50 -2.18
N THR A 66 -3.65 -11.86 -1.27
CA THR A 66 -4.24 -10.54 -1.50
C THR A 66 -3.13 -9.49 -1.48
N ASN A 67 -3.20 -8.55 -2.41
CA ASN A 67 -2.24 -7.46 -2.50
C ASN A 67 -2.98 -6.13 -2.56
N VAL A 68 -2.55 -5.19 -1.76
CA VAL A 68 -3.17 -3.86 -1.69
C VAL A 68 -2.13 -2.80 -2.02
N GLU A 69 -2.54 -1.85 -2.85
CA GLU A 69 -1.71 -0.69 -3.14
C GLU A 69 -2.58 0.55 -3.11
N ILE A 70 -2.10 1.59 -2.44
CA ILE A 70 -2.75 2.89 -2.41
C ILE A 70 -2.15 3.73 -3.54
N VAL A 71 -3.00 4.33 -4.37
CA VAL A 71 -2.53 5.16 -5.48
C VAL A 71 -3.24 6.50 -5.46
N ALA A 72 -2.54 7.53 -5.88
CA ALA A 72 -3.10 8.87 -6.03
C ALA A 72 -2.31 9.65 -7.06
N ASP A 73 -2.95 10.65 -7.64
CA ASP A 73 -2.33 11.54 -8.61
C ASP A 73 -2.24 12.94 -8.02
N TYR A 74 -1.19 13.67 -8.41
CA TYR A 74 -1.05 15.05 -8.02
C TYR A 74 -0.53 15.86 -9.20
N THR A 75 -0.91 17.13 -9.26
CA THR A 75 -0.52 18.05 -10.33
C THR A 75 0.43 19.13 -9.84
N ASN A 76 0.34 19.48 -8.56
CA ASN A 76 1.14 20.54 -7.96
C ASN A 76 1.43 20.21 -6.50
N GLU A 77 2.20 21.07 -5.85
CA GLU A 77 2.58 20.84 -4.45
C GLU A 77 1.39 20.83 -3.49
N THR A 78 0.37 21.63 -3.77
CA THR A 78 -0.82 21.64 -2.93
C THR A 78 -1.51 20.29 -2.97
N GLU A 79 -1.65 19.72 -4.15
CA GLU A 79 -2.26 18.39 -4.29
C GLU A 79 -1.37 17.31 -3.70
N LEU A 80 -0.05 17.43 -3.87
CA LEU A 80 0.87 16.47 -3.25
C LEU A 80 0.73 16.48 -1.74
N ASN A 81 0.70 17.68 -1.15
CA ASN A 81 0.51 17.78 0.29
C ASN A 81 -0.84 17.21 0.73
N ALA A 82 -1.89 17.41 -0.06
CA ALA A 82 -3.20 16.83 0.24
C ALA A 82 -3.13 15.29 0.23
N CYS A 83 -2.38 14.72 -0.70
CA CYS A 83 -2.17 13.27 -0.73
C CYS A 83 -1.45 12.78 0.52
N LEU A 84 -0.40 13.49 0.95
CA LEU A 84 0.35 13.11 2.14
C LEU A 84 -0.52 13.20 3.40
N CYS A 85 -1.35 14.23 3.49
CA CYS A 85 -2.28 14.37 4.61
C CYS A 85 -3.32 13.26 4.60
N ALA A 86 -3.83 12.90 3.42
CA ALA A 86 -4.79 11.80 3.31
C ALA A 86 -4.16 10.47 3.71
N LEU A 87 -2.91 10.23 3.32
CA LEU A 87 -2.19 9.03 3.74
C LEU A 87 -2.02 9.00 5.26
N GLN A 88 -1.70 10.13 5.86
CA GLN A 88 -1.56 10.21 7.30
C GLN A 88 -2.88 9.92 8.00
N ASP A 89 -4.00 10.41 7.45
CA ASP A 89 -5.31 10.13 8.01
C ASP A 89 -5.64 8.65 7.93
N VAL A 90 -5.29 7.99 6.83
CA VAL A 90 -5.47 6.55 6.70
C VAL A 90 -4.64 5.81 7.74
N TYR A 91 -3.38 6.19 7.89
CA TYR A 91 -2.52 5.57 8.90
C TYR A 91 -3.10 5.72 10.30
N THR A 92 -3.58 6.91 10.65
CA THR A 92 -4.17 7.18 11.96
C THR A 92 -5.41 6.32 12.18
N PHE A 93 -6.23 6.14 11.12
CA PHE A 93 -7.42 5.30 11.21
C PHE A 93 -7.07 3.87 11.65
N TYR A 94 -6.05 3.27 11.03
CA TYR A 94 -5.64 1.91 11.37
C TYR A 94 -4.89 1.87 12.70
N GLU A 95 -4.10 2.89 13.01
CA GLU A 95 -3.39 2.96 14.27
C GLU A 95 -4.38 2.98 15.45
N GLU A 96 -5.46 3.73 15.32
CA GLU A 96 -6.49 3.78 16.35
C GLU A 96 -7.21 2.47 16.55
N LYS A 97 -7.18 1.60 15.53
CA LYS A 97 -7.76 0.26 15.63
C LYS A 97 -6.77 -0.77 16.18
N GLY A 98 -5.55 -0.35 16.47
CA GLY A 98 -4.52 -1.24 16.98
C GLY A 98 -3.61 -1.83 15.91
N PHE A 99 -3.69 -1.34 14.67
CA PHE A 99 -2.85 -1.83 13.57
C PHE A 99 -1.82 -0.77 13.19
N ASP A 100 -0.88 -0.51 14.09
CA ASP A 100 0.11 0.55 13.90
C ASP A 100 1.34 0.11 13.10
N ASP A 101 1.43 -1.15 12.74
CA ASP A 101 2.57 -1.70 12.03
C ASP A 101 2.22 -2.26 10.65
N LEU A 102 1.11 -1.81 10.05
CA LEU A 102 0.72 -2.29 8.73
C LEU A 102 1.73 -1.89 7.67
N VAL A 103 2.15 -2.87 6.88
CA VAL A 103 3.06 -2.66 5.75
C VAL A 103 2.22 -2.62 4.48
N ILE A 104 1.73 -1.43 4.14
CA ILE A 104 0.91 -1.18 2.95
C ILE A 104 1.62 -0.14 2.11
N GLY A 105 1.85 -0.45 0.83
CA GLY A 105 2.55 0.44 -0.07
C GLY A 105 1.63 1.49 -0.68
N TYR A 106 2.20 2.65 -1.02
CA TYR A 106 1.49 3.68 -1.77
C TYR A 106 2.35 4.18 -2.90
N THR A 107 1.71 4.69 -3.94
CA THR A 107 2.37 5.30 -5.08
C THR A 107 1.64 6.59 -5.44
N LEU A 108 2.38 7.68 -5.56
CA LEU A 108 1.85 8.99 -5.95
C LEU A 108 2.40 9.32 -7.33
N HIS A 109 1.51 9.55 -8.30
CA HIS A 109 1.90 9.82 -9.69
C HIS A 109 1.73 11.28 -10.02
N TYR A 110 2.74 11.88 -10.65
CA TYR A 110 2.63 13.24 -11.14
C TYR A 110 1.82 13.25 -12.43
N GLN A 111 0.80 14.12 -12.49
CA GLN A 111 0.00 14.31 -13.68
C GLN A 111 0.14 15.76 -14.13
N PRO A 112 0.81 16.02 -15.27
CA PRO A 112 0.93 17.39 -15.75
C PRO A 112 -0.43 17.99 -16.09
N PRO A 113 -0.59 19.31 -15.91
CA PRO A 113 -1.85 19.97 -16.27
C PRO A 113 -2.13 19.81 -17.75
N GLU A 114 -3.38 19.55 -18.11
CA GLU A 114 -3.77 19.31 -19.49
C GLU A 114 -3.49 20.47 -20.41
N ASN A 115 -3.63 21.69 -19.91
CA ASN A 115 -3.46 22.87 -20.73
C ASN A 115 -2.04 23.47 -20.68
N ASN A 116 -1.08 22.74 -20.13
CA ASN A 116 0.29 23.18 -20.06
C ASN A 116 1.14 22.26 -20.91
N MET A 117 1.04 22.42 -22.21
CA MET A 117 1.75 21.55 -23.15
C MET A 117 3.24 21.82 -23.20
N ASP A 118 3.65 22.98 -22.69
CA ASP A 118 5.07 23.36 -22.66
C ASP A 118 5.74 23.06 -21.35
N ALA A 119 5.09 22.33 -20.46
CA ALA A 119 5.70 21.96 -19.21
C ALA A 119 6.94 21.13 -19.43
N GLU A 120 8.03 21.53 -18.80
CA GLU A 120 9.28 20.82 -18.92
C GLU A 120 9.14 19.45 -18.27
N PRO A 121 9.42 18.37 -19.00
CA PRO A 121 9.25 17.04 -18.44
C PRO A 121 10.17 16.73 -17.26
N ASP A 122 11.25 17.49 -17.13
CA ASP A 122 12.17 17.24 -16.02
C ASP A 122 11.75 17.92 -14.73
N THR A 123 10.67 18.71 -14.75
CA THR A 123 10.34 19.40 -13.56
C THR A 123 9.78 18.49 -12.55
N GLU A 124 9.11 17.53 -12.76
CA GLU A 124 8.74 16.86 -11.66
C GLU A 124 7.91 15.73 -11.91
N GLY A 125 8.05 15.16 -13.05
CA GLY A 125 7.35 13.98 -13.40
C GLY A 125 7.74 12.82 -12.51
N LYS A 126 7.80 13.07 -11.21
CA LYS A 126 8.28 12.05 -10.29
C LYS A 126 7.16 11.24 -9.73
N GLU A 127 7.45 9.96 -9.59
CA GLU A 127 6.60 9.04 -8.89
C GLU A 127 7.19 8.81 -7.51
N TYR A 128 6.38 8.98 -6.48
CA TYR A 128 6.81 8.75 -5.12
C TYR A 128 6.17 7.48 -4.59
N THR A 129 7.00 6.59 -4.06
CA THR A 129 6.52 5.35 -3.44
C THR A 129 6.98 5.27 -2.00
N GLY A 130 6.22 4.57 -1.18
CA GLY A 130 6.58 4.38 0.21
C GLY A 130 5.62 3.43 0.89
N ILE A 131 5.70 3.38 2.21
CA ILE A 131 4.81 2.56 3.01
C ILE A 131 4.02 3.43 3.98
N LEU A 132 2.83 2.96 4.34
CA LEU A 132 1.89 3.72 5.13
C LEU A 132 2.43 4.08 6.52
N SER A 133 3.28 3.24 7.08
CA SER A 133 3.85 3.48 8.41
C SER A 133 5.02 4.46 8.40
N ASP A 134 5.44 4.94 7.23
CA ASP A 134 6.57 5.86 7.11
C ASP A 134 6.25 6.90 6.03
N ILE A 135 5.38 7.84 6.39
CA ILE A 135 4.92 8.88 5.46
C ILE A 135 5.73 10.15 5.71
N PRO A 136 6.53 10.60 4.73
CA PRO A 136 7.32 11.82 4.92
C PRO A 136 6.45 13.07 4.85
N THR A 137 7.01 14.18 5.34
CA THR A 137 6.37 15.48 5.15
C THR A 137 6.72 16.03 3.77
N LEU A 138 5.98 17.05 3.32
CA LEU A 138 6.23 17.64 2.02
C LEU A 138 7.66 18.13 1.88
N SER A 139 8.23 18.71 2.93
CA SER A 139 9.59 19.22 2.89
C SER A 139 10.63 18.13 2.72
N GLU A 140 10.34 16.91 3.09
CA GLU A 140 11.29 15.80 2.96
C GLU A 140 11.41 15.30 1.52
N PHE A 141 10.46 15.66 0.65
CA PHE A 141 10.54 15.32 -0.76
C PHE A 141 11.43 16.25 -1.56
N LYS A 142 11.85 17.35 -1.00
CA LYS A 142 12.63 18.36 -1.73
C LYS A 142 14.12 18.34 -1.41
#